data_b17ca849c9e15f3406de03b9cc4784a1
#
_entry.id   b17ca849c9e15f3406de03b9cc4784a1
#
_cell.length_a   1.000
_cell.length_b   1.000
_cell.length_c   1.000
_cell.angle_alpha   90.00
_cell.angle_beta   90.00
_cell.angle_gamma   90.00
#
_symmetry.space_group_name_H-M   'P 1'
#
loop_
_entity.id
_entity.type
_entity.pdbx_description
1 polymer ?
#
loop_
_entity_poly.entity_id
_entity_poly.type
_entity_poly.pdbx_seq_one_letter_code
_entity_poly.pdbx_strand_id
1 'polypeptide(L)'
;TKSENRQDLLIVDAINEAINAEKKIAFQYFSYNVRKQKKLRHDGERYVFSPYRLIWNGDYYYVLGYSDKHQAIGSFRVDRISARPDILSEEAVPVPADFGVDDFLATTFRMYGSECQEVELICDNSVIDAIIDRFGTDVTIYACDMSTFRVIVRVAISHIFFSWIFGFGGKVRIKGPEETKRQYAAMIRDAVAELE
;
A
#
# COMPACT_ATOMS: atom_id res chain seq x y z
N THR A 1 -20.65 8.68 -2.33
CA THR A 1 -21.82 9.26 -3.02
C THR A 1 -21.39 9.82 -4.38
N LYS A 2 -22.35 10.06 -5.34
CA LYS A 2 -22.06 10.49 -6.72
C LYS A 2 -21.20 11.77 -6.83
N SER A 3 -21.26 12.66 -5.85
CA SER A 3 -20.48 13.92 -5.85
C SER A 3 -19.01 13.70 -5.48
N GLU A 4 -18.70 12.78 -4.59
CA GLU A 4 -17.31 12.45 -4.20
C GLU A 4 -16.60 11.76 -5.35
N ASN A 5 -17.21 10.76 -5.99
CA ASN A 5 -16.66 10.13 -7.19
C ASN A 5 -16.37 11.12 -8.33
N ARG A 6 -17.17 12.18 -8.48
CA ARG A 6 -16.92 13.18 -9.52
C ARG A 6 -15.74 14.09 -9.19
N GLN A 7 -15.52 14.38 -7.91
CA GLN A 7 -14.35 15.15 -7.47
C GLN A 7 -13.07 14.36 -7.64
N ASP A 8 -13.08 13.07 -7.28
CA ASP A 8 -11.92 12.18 -7.43
C ASP A 8 -11.50 12.06 -8.89
N LEU A 9 -12.47 11.96 -9.82
CA LEU A 9 -12.20 11.94 -11.26
C LEU A 9 -11.51 13.22 -11.74
N LEU A 10 -11.97 14.40 -11.30
CA LEU A 10 -11.33 15.68 -11.67
C LEU A 10 -9.91 15.80 -11.12
N ILE A 11 -9.64 15.20 -9.96
CA ILE A 11 -8.29 15.15 -9.38
C ILE A 11 -7.41 14.20 -10.20
N VAL A 12 -7.91 13.02 -10.53
CA VAL A 12 -7.21 12.02 -11.37
C VAL A 12 -6.87 12.62 -12.74
N ASP A 13 -7.82 13.30 -13.39
CA ASP A 13 -7.61 13.94 -14.69
C ASP A 13 -6.49 15.01 -14.62
N ALA A 14 -6.52 15.87 -13.59
CA ALA A 14 -5.49 16.90 -13.42
C ALA A 14 -4.10 16.29 -13.16
N ILE A 15 -4.03 15.20 -12.39
CA ILE A 15 -2.78 14.49 -12.15
C ILE A 15 -2.25 13.86 -13.44
N ASN A 16 -3.10 13.20 -14.24
CA ASN A 16 -2.70 12.64 -15.53
C ASN A 16 -2.23 13.72 -16.52
N GLU A 17 -2.94 14.86 -16.57
CA GLU A 17 -2.53 16.01 -17.38
C GLU A 17 -1.13 16.49 -16.98
N ALA A 18 -0.85 16.63 -15.68
CA ALA A 18 0.45 17.05 -15.17
C ALA A 18 1.55 16.02 -15.46
N ILE A 19 1.27 14.72 -15.34
CA ILE A 19 2.22 13.65 -15.68
C ILE A 19 2.59 13.73 -17.17
N ASN A 20 1.60 13.85 -18.03
CA ASN A 20 1.81 13.91 -19.49
C ASN A 20 2.55 15.19 -19.91
N ALA A 21 2.34 16.29 -19.20
CA ALA A 21 3.00 17.57 -19.44
C ALA A 21 4.37 17.70 -18.72
N GLU A 22 4.78 16.69 -17.96
CA GLU A 22 6.00 16.72 -17.12
C GLU A 22 6.05 17.94 -16.20
N LYS A 23 4.91 18.29 -15.59
CA LYS A 23 4.76 19.47 -14.72
C LYS A 23 4.50 19.07 -13.28
N LYS A 24 4.92 19.95 -12.36
CA LYS A 24 4.57 19.85 -10.95
C LYS A 24 3.10 20.18 -10.73
N ILE A 25 2.56 19.64 -9.64
CA ILE A 25 1.25 19.99 -9.12
C ILE A 25 1.36 20.61 -7.72
N ALA A 26 0.39 21.45 -7.37
CA ALA A 26 0.26 21.96 -6.02
C ALA A 26 -1.14 21.66 -5.49
N PHE A 27 -1.22 21.12 -4.28
CA PHE A 27 -2.49 20.73 -3.64
C PHE A 27 -2.42 20.81 -2.13
N GLN A 28 -3.58 20.86 -1.49
CA GLN A 28 -3.74 20.67 -0.06
C GLN A 28 -4.20 19.25 0.24
N TYR A 29 -3.76 18.69 1.36
CA TYR A 29 -4.04 17.33 1.77
C TYR A 29 -4.71 17.30 3.13
N PHE A 30 -5.74 16.44 3.31
CA PHE A 30 -6.46 16.37 4.56
C PHE A 30 -6.42 14.99 5.21
N SER A 31 -6.69 14.96 6.51
CA SER A 31 -7.00 13.78 7.29
C SER A 31 -8.35 13.98 8.01
N TYR A 32 -8.97 12.90 8.44
CA TYR A 32 -10.14 13.00 9.32
C TYR A 32 -9.70 13.03 10.79
N ASN A 33 -10.41 13.82 11.59
CA ASN A 33 -10.33 13.74 13.04
C ASN A 33 -11.32 12.69 13.58
N VAL A 34 -11.30 12.44 14.88
CA VAL A 34 -12.20 11.50 15.58
C VAL A 34 -13.69 11.85 15.43
N ARG A 35 -14.01 13.10 15.08
CA ARG A 35 -15.37 13.56 14.79
C ARG A 35 -15.77 13.44 13.31
N LYS A 36 -14.94 12.75 12.51
CA LYS A 36 -15.11 12.56 11.06
C LYS A 36 -15.10 13.87 10.24
N GLN A 37 -14.48 14.92 10.78
CA GLN A 37 -14.32 16.20 10.08
C GLN A 37 -12.99 16.20 9.32
N LYS A 38 -13.02 16.71 8.09
CA LYS A 38 -11.79 16.92 7.29
C LYS A 38 -10.95 18.02 7.94
N LYS A 39 -9.69 17.72 8.24
CA LYS A 39 -8.70 18.67 8.75
C LYS A 39 -7.52 18.72 7.77
N LEU A 40 -7.24 19.90 7.22
CA LEU A 40 -6.05 20.08 6.38
C LEU A 40 -4.78 19.81 7.19
N ARG A 41 -3.86 19.08 6.59
CA ARG A 41 -2.54 18.82 7.18
C ARG A 41 -1.67 20.09 7.08
N HIS A 42 -0.74 20.22 8.03
CA HIS A 42 0.21 21.34 8.07
C HIS A 42 -0.48 22.69 7.95
N ASP A 43 -1.58 22.89 8.70
CA ASP A 43 -2.36 24.14 8.75
C ASP A 43 -2.83 24.65 7.38
N GLY A 44 -3.02 23.74 6.42
CA GLY A 44 -3.46 24.06 5.06
C GLY A 44 -2.35 24.42 4.10
N GLU A 45 -1.09 24.23 4.49
CA GLU A 45 0.05 24.41 3.57
C GLU A 45 -0.10 23.55 2.33
N ARG A 46 0.30 24.07 1.18
CA ARG A 46 0.24 23.37 -0.09
C ARG A 46 1.47 22.48 -0.27
N TYR A 47 1.24 21.27 -0.71
CA TYR A 47 2.29 20.39 -1.17
C TYR A 47 2.62 20.71 -2.62
N VAL A 48 3.89 20.91 -2.93
CA VAL A 48 4.43 20.93 -4.30
C VAL A 48 4.99 19.56 -4.59
N PHE A 49 4.53 18.96 -5.68
CA PHE A 49 4.75 17.54 -5.97
C PHE A 49 4.96 17.30 -7.46
N SER A 50 5.95 16.51 -7.80
CA SER A 50 6.24 16.05 -9.16
C SER A 50 5.59 14.69 -9.36
N PRO A 51 4.42 14.59 -9.99
CA PRO A 51 3.70 13.33 -10.12
C PRO A 51 4.38 12.45 -11.19
N TYR A 52 4.56 11.16 -10.88
CA TYR A 52 5.18 10.19 -11.77
C TYR A 52 4.15 9.20 -12.33
N ARG A 53 3.30 8.68 -11.47
CA ARG A 53 2.35 7.63 -11.84
C ARG A 53 1.13 7.61 -10.91
N LEU A 54 -0.04 7.31 -11.50
CA LEU A 54 -1.22 6.91 -10.74
C LEU A 54 -1.26 5.40 -10.56
N ILE A 55 -1.63 4.96 -9.37
CA ILE A 55 -1.65 3.56 -8.96
C ILE A 55 -2.98 3.26 -8.29
N TRP A 56 -3.59 2.17 -8.68
CA TRP A 56 -4.72 1.59 -7.97
C TRP A 56 -4.22 0.55 -6.98
N ASN A 57 -4.53 0.72 -5.69
CA ASN A 57 -4.18 -0.25 -4.66
C ASN A 57 -5.29 -0.39 -3.62
N GLY A 58 -5.78 -1.60 -3.45
CA GLY A 58 -6.99 -1.84 -2.67
C GLY A 58 -8.18 -1.11 -3.30
N ASP A 59 -8.83 -0.26 -2.51
CA ASP A 59 -10.02 0.49 -2.94
C ASP A 59 -9.71 1.96 -3.30
N TYR A 60 -8.43 2.33 -3.45
CA TYR A 60 -8.03 3.73 -3.59
C TYR A 60 -7.01 3.97 -4.69
N TYR A 61 -7.11 5.15 -5.32
CA TYR A 61 -6.06 5.69 -6.16
C TYR A 61 -4.99 6.38 -5.31
N TYR A 62 -3.74 6.18 -5.71
CA TYR A 62 -2.57 6.86 -5.18
C TYR A 62 -1.81 7.54 -6.31
N VAL A 63 -1.26 8.72 -6.06
CA VAL A 63 -0.26 9.34 -6.91
C VAL A 63 1.12 9.11 -6.31
N LEU A 64 2.02 8.49 -7.09
CA LEU A 64 3.43 8.32 -6.79
C LEU A 64 4.20 9.49 -7.39
N GLY A 65 5.20 10.02 -6.69
CA GLY A 65 6.03 11.11 -7.20
C GLY A 65 7.00 11.65 -6.17
N TYR A 66 7.70 12.73 -6.52
CA TYR A 66 8.65 13.40 -5.65
C TYR A 66 8.01 14.60 -4.94
N SER A 67 8.19 14.66 -3.64
CA SER A 67 7.70 15.75 -2.79
C SER A 67 8.81 16.78 -2.53
N ASP A 68 8.63 18.00 -2.97
CA ASP A 68 9.57 19.08 -2.69
C ASP A 68 9.70 19.34 -1.18
N LYS A 69 8.60 19.24 -0.45
CA LYS A 69 8.59 19.41 1.01
C LYS A 69 9.39 18.36 1.75
N HIS A 70 9.28 17.09 1.33
CA HIS A 70 9.94 15.98 2.01
C HIS A 70 11.30 15.62 1.40
N GLN A 71 11.65 16.23 0.25
CA GLN A 71 12.87 15.94 -0.51
C GLN A 71 13.04 14.43 -0.79
N ALA A 72 11.91 13.75 -1.05
CA ALA A 72 11.87 12.30 -1.22
C ALA A 72 10.71 11.86 -2.13
N ILE A 73 10.87 10.68 -2.72
CA ILE A 73 9.77 10.02 -3.44
C ILE A 73 8.80 9.46 -2.41
N GLY A 74 7.52 9.68 -2.66
CA GLY A 74 6.44 9.23 -1.80
C GLY A 74 5.14 9.10 -2.56
N SER A 75 4.07 8.78 -1.84
CA SER A 75 2.74 8.64 -2.41
C SER A 75 1.69 9.38 -1.59
N PHE A 76 0.65 9.85 -2.29
CA PHE A 76 -0.53 10.46 -1.69
C PHE A 76 -1.80 9.76 -2.19
N ARG A 77 -2.75 9.52 -1.30
CA ARG A 77 -4.08 9.05 -1.68
C ARG A 77 -4.83 10.17 -2.38
N VAL A 78 -5.38 9.87 -3.54
CA VAL A 78 -6.08 10.86 -4.36
C VAL A 78 -7.34 11.40 -3.68
N ASP A 79 -8.12 10.54 -3.02
CA ASP A 79 -9.33 10.91 -2.27
C ASP A 79 -9.06 11.77 -1.02
N ARG A 80 -7.80 12.02 -0.66
CA ARG A 80 -7.38 12.89 0.43
C ARG A 80 -6.84 14.24 -0.06
N ILE A 81 -6.77 14.45 -1.36
CA ILE A 81 -6.49 15.74 -1.96
C ILE A 81 -7.77 16.58 -1.86
N SER A 82 -7.66 17.79 -1.29
CA SER A 82 -8.84 18.58 -0.89
C SER A 82 -9.66 19.14 -2.06
N ALA A 83 -8.99 19.39 -3.19
CA ALA A 83 -9.59 19.93 -4.41
C ALA A 83 -8.73 19.55 -5.63
N ARG A 84 -9.22 19.83 -6.85
CA ARG A 84 -8.42 19.66 -8.08
C ARG A 84 -7.06 20.34 -7.90
N PRO A 85 -5.93 19.63 -8.11
CA PRO A 85 -4.60 20.21 -8.03
C PRO A 85 -4.40 21.29 -9.07
N ASP A 86 -3.64 22.33 -8.72
CA ASP A 86 -3.14 23.29 -9.71
C ASP A 86 -1.93 22.69 -10.41
N ILE A 87 -1.92 22.71 -11.73
CA ILE A 87 -0.76 22.35 -12.54
C ILE A 87 0.14 23.56 -12.61
N LEU A 88 1.38 23.43 -12.15
CA LEU A 88 2.34 24.54 -12.11
C LEU A 88 3.07 24.67 -13.47
N SER A 89 3.66 25.83 -13.71
CA SER A 89 4.54 26.04 -14.86
C SER A 89 5.90 25.34 -14.71
N GLU A 90 6.26 25.01 -13.48
CA GLU A 90 7.51 24.33 -13.14
C GLU A 90 7.56 22.90 -13.68
N GLU A 91 8.73 22.51 -14.19
CA GLU A 91 8.97 21.14 -14.63
C GLU A 91 9.04 20.19 -13.45
N ALA A 92 8.49 19.01 -13.64
CA ALA A 92 8.56 17.93 -12.66
C ALA A 92 10.03 17.49 -12.49
N VAL A 93 10.40 17.15 -11.26
CA VAL A 93 11.65 16.45 -10.99
C VAL A 93 11.61 15.10 -11.73
N PRO A 94 12.60 14.78 -12.60
CA PRO A 94 12.57 13.55 -13.35
C PRO A 94 12.65 12.32 -12.44
N VAL A 95 12.07 11.21 -12.89
CA VAL A 95 12.20 9.92 -12.21
C VAL A 95 13.68 9.50 -12.21
N PRO A 96 14.29 9.21 -11.05
CA PRO A 96 15.66 8.71 -11.04
C PRO A 96 15.82 7.44 -11.86
N ALA A 97 16.91 7.32 -12.62
CA ALA A 97 17.14 6.20 -13.55
C ALA A 97 17.21 4.82 -12.83
N ASP A 98 17.64 4.82 -11.59
CA ASP A 98 17.75 3.65 -10.71
C ASP A 98 16.49 3.42 -9.85
N PHE A 99 15.45 4.23 -10.04
CA PHE A 99 14.20 4.11 -9.26
C PHE A 99 13.32 2.98 -9.81
N GLY A 100 13.30 1.87 -9.10
CA GLY A 100 12.38 0.76 -9.36
C GLY A 100 10.97 1.07 -8.85
N VAL A 101 10.07 1.46 -9.75
CA VAL A 101 8.66 1.73 -9.38
C VAL A 101 8.04 0.49 -8.72
N ASP A 102 8.29 -0.69 -9.27
CA ASP A 102 7.73 -1.94 -8.75
C ASP A 102 8.30 -2.29 -7.36
N ASP A 103 9.58 -2.04 -7.12
CA ASP A 103 10.19 -2.21 -5.80
C ASP A 103 9.64 -1.21 -4.78
N PHE A 104 9.46 0.05 -5.20
CA PHE A 104 8.84 1.06 -4.35
C PHE A 104 7.38 0.70 -4.01
N LEU A 105 6.62 0.21 -4.98
CA LEU A 105 5.25 -0.25 -4.77
C LEU A 105 5.21 -1.45 -3.83
N ALA A 106 6.09 -2.42 -4.02
CA ALA A 106 6.20 -3.56 -3.14
C ALA A 106 6.53 -3.14 -1.70
N THR A 107 7.39 -2.15 -1.52
CA THR A 107 7.79 -1.65 -0.20
C THR A 107 6.71 -0.74 0.42
N THR A 108 6.15 0.19 -0.36
CA THR A 108 5.23 1.21 0.16
C THR A 108 3.82 0.69 0.38
N PHE A 109 3.29 -0.13 -0.54
CA PHE A 109 1.92 -0.61 -0.48
C PHE A 109 1.79 -2.02 0.11
N ARG A 110 2.83 -2.81 0.06
CA ARG A 110 2.80 -4.13 0.69
C ARG A 110 3.15 -4.08 2.16
N MET A 111 3.91 -3.05 2.64
CA MET A 111 4.07 -2.86 4.09
C MET A 111 4.97 -1.71 4.50
N TYR A 112 4.66 -1.10 5.61
CA TYR A 112 5.48 -0.13 6.32
C TYR A 112 6.80 -0.75 6.78
N GLY A 113 7.90 -0.33 6.17
CA GLY A 113 9.21 -0.23 6.84
C GLY A 113 9.96 -1.50 7.23
N SER A 114 9.63 -2.69 6.74
CA SER A 114 10.40 -3.90 7.05
C SER A 114 11.03 -4.50 5.79
N GLU A 115 12.26 -4.98 5.91
CA GLU A 115 12.91 -5.78 4.87
C GLU A 115 12.02 -6.97 4.49
N CYS A 116 11.83 -7.19 3.17
CA CYS A 116 11.11 -8.37 2.70
C CYS A 116 11.94 -9.61 2.99
N GLN A 117 11.32 -10.59 3.63
CA GLN A 117 11.94 -11.90 3.88
C GLN A 117 11.09 -13.03 3.29
N GLU A 118 11.72 -14.16 3.08
CA GLU A 118 11.01 -15.36 2.66
C GLU A 118 10.27 -15.97 3.83
N VAL A 119 8.99 -16.25 3.62
CA VAL A 119 8.12 -16.93 4.60
C VAL A 119 7.54 -18.17 3.96
N GLU A 120 7.68 -19.27 4.64
CA GLU A 120 7.09 -20.54 4.26
C GLU A 120 5.73 -20.71 4.92
N LEU A 121 4.70 -20.89 4.10
CA LEU A 121 3.31 -21.08 4.54
C LEU A 121 2.84 -22.48 4.21
N ILE A 122 2.03 -23.06 5.10
CA ILE A 122 1.20 -24.26 4.83
C ILE A 122 -0.24 -23.78 4.72
N CYS A 123 -0.87 -24.09 3.62
CA CYS A 123 -2.18 -23.60 3.25
C CYS A 123 -3.14 -24.76 2.94
N ASP A 124 -4.39 -24.63 3.36
CA ASP A 124 -5.48 -25.48 2.89
C ASP A 124 -5.74 -25.22 1.39
N ASN A 125 -6.09 -26.24 0.61
CA ASN A 125 -6.32 -26.09 -0.83
C ASN A 125 -7.44 -25.10 -1.16
N SER A 126 -8.39 -24.88 -0.25
CA SER A 126 -9.51 -23.94 -0.45
C SER A 126 -9.08 -22.48 -0.48
N VAL A 127 -7.85 -22.15 -0.10
CA VAL A 127 -7.34 -20.75 -0.09
C VAL A 127 -6.38 -20.46 -1.24
N ILE A 128 -6.27 -21.34 -2.23
CA ILE A 128 -5.32 -21.20 -3.34
C ILE A 128 -5.51 -19.87 -4.10
N ASP A 129 -6.76 -19.50 -4.39
CA ASP A 129 -7.08 -18.26 -5.10
C ASP A 129 -6.58 -17.03 -4.33
N ALA A 130 -6.78 -17.00 -3.01
CA ALA A 130 -6.31 -15.91 -2.17
C ALA A 130 -4.77 -15.80 -2.11
N ILE A 131 -4.06 -16.92 -2.25
CA ILE A 131 -2.59 -16.94 -2.36
C ILE A 131 -2.17 -16.37 -3.71
N ILE A 132 -2.80 -16.79 -4.81
CA ILE A 132 -2.50 -16.32 -6.17
C ILE A 132 -2.85 -14.83 -6.31
N ASP A 133 -4.02 -14.41 -5.83
CA ASP A 133 -4.45 -13.00 -5.88
C ASP A 133 -3.48 -12.07 -5.14
N ARG A 134 -2.90 -12.55 -4.04
CA ARG A 134 -1.99 -11.73 -3.25
C ARG A 134 -0.55 -11.74 -3.74
N PHE A 135 -0.04 -12.89 -4.16
CA PHE A 135 1.39 -13.08 -4.44
C PHE A 135 1.69 -13.31 -5.92
N GLY A 136 0.66 -13.44 -6.75
CA GLY A 136 0.80 -13.70 -8.17
C GLY A 136 0.92 -15.20 -8.50
N THR A 137 0.88 -15.51 -9.79
CA THR A 137 0.98 -16.89 -10.31
C THR A 137 2.39 -17.46 -10.29
N ASP A 138 3.40 -16.59 -10.11
CA ASP A 138 4.81 -16.97 -10.15
C ASP A 138 5.33 -17.58 -8.84
N VAL A 139 4.48 -17.65 -7.81
CA VAL A 139 4.84 -18.28 -6.53
C VAL A 139 5.04 -19.77 -6.69
N THR A 140 6.11 -20.30 -6.10
CA THR A 140 6.39 -21.72 -6.12
C THR A 140 5.52 -22.44 -5.11
N ILE A 141 4.66 -23.33 -5.59
CA ILE A 141 3.73 -24.13 -4.79
C ILE A 141 4.14 -25.60 -4.82
N TYR A 142 4.12 -26.23 -3.65
CA TYR A 142 4.39 -27.65 -3.48
C TYR A 142 3.18 -28.32 -2.84
N ALA A 143 2.63 -29.35 -3.46
CA ALA A 143 1.60 -30.17 -2.81
C ALA A 143 2.21 -30.90 -1.60
N CYS A 144 1.55 -30.82 -0.44
CA CYS A 144 1.97 -31.53 0.76
C CYS A 144 1.20 -32.83 0.94
N ASP A 145 -0.12 -32.76 0.81
CA ASP A 145 -1.06 -33.89 0.90
C ASP A 145 -2.31 -33.60 0.05
N MET A 146 -3.37 -34.42 0.21
CA MET A 146 -4.61 -34.22 -0.55
C MET A 146 -5.38 -32.95 -0.24
N SER A 147 -5.11 -32.30 0.88
CA SER A 147 -5.86 -31.13 1.38
C SER A 147 -5.02 -29.89 1.58
N THR A 148 -3.69 -29.99 1.54
CA THR A 148 -2.79 -28.88 1.84
C THR A 148 -1.66 -28.74 0.83
N PHE A 149 -1.20 -27.51 0.67
CA PHE A 149 -0.02 -27.17 -0.10
C PHE A 149 0.91 -26.25 0.70
N ARG A 150 2.16 -26.23 0.30
CA ARG A 150 3.20 -25.37 0.81
C ARG A 150 3.54 -24.30 -0.23
N VAL A 151 3.73 -23.07 0.21
CA VAL A 151 4.17 -21.96 -0.65
C VAL A 151 5.26 -21.17 0.06
N ILE A 152 6.24 -20.70 -0.70
CA ILE A 152 7.26 -19.76 -0.22
C ILE A 152 6.93 -18.41 -0.83
N VAL A 153 6.72 -17.42 0.03
CA VAL A 153 6.35 -16.06 -0.36
C VAL A 153 7.36 -15.05 0.18
N ARG A 154 7.66 -14.02 -0.60
CA ARG A 154 8.52 -12.93 -0.16
C ARG A 154 7.66 -11.77 0.33
N VAL A 155 7.71 -11.50 1.63
CA VAL A 155 6.86 -10.51 2.28
C VAL A 155 7.64 -9.69 3.30
N ALA A 156 7.21 -8.46 3.51
CA ALA A 156 7.61 -7.69 4.66
C ALA A 156 6.77 -8.13 5.87
N ILE A 157 7.40 -8.43 6.99
CA ILE A 157 6.72 -8.86 8.20
C ILE A 157 6.07 -7.65 8.88
N SER A 158 4.76 -7.73 9.06
CA SER A 158 3.97 -6.64 9.65
C SER A 158 2.67 -7.14 10.24
N HIS A 159 2.04 -6.30 11.04
CA HIS A 159 0.70 -6.56 11.56
C HIS A 159 -0.34 -6.81 10.45
N ILE A 160 -0.19 -6.15 9.29
CA ILE A 160 -1.09 -6.35 8.13
C ILE A 160 -0.93 -7.77 7.56
N PHE A 161 0.31 -8.24 7.41
CA PHE A 161 0.57 -9.61 6.97
C PHE A 161 0.02 -10.64 7.97
N PHE A 162 0.26 -10.43 9.25
CA PHE A 162 -0.24 -11.31 10.30
C PHE A 162 -1.77 -11.31 10.40
N SER A 163 -2.40 -10.14 10.29
CA SER A 163 -3.87 -10.04 10.27
C SER A 163 -4.48 -10.73 9.06
N TRP A 164 -3.82 -10.66 7.89
CA TRP A 164 -4.24 -11.38 6.71
C TRP A 164 -4.19 -12.91 6.93
N ILE A 165 -3.11 -13.44 7.50
CA ILE A 165 -3.02 -14.86 7.87
C ILE A 165 -4.11 -15.24 8.86
N PHE A 166 -4.29 -14.43 9.91
CA PHE A 166 -5.29 -14.66 10.96
C PHE A 166 -6.71 -14.75 10.39
N GLY A 167 -7.02 -13.93 9.38
CA GLY A 167 -8.34 -13.89 8.73
C GLY A 167 -8.76 -15.21 8.08
N PHE A 168 -7.84 -16.12 7.80
CA PHE A 168 -8.16 -17.46 7.26
C PHE A 168 -8.51 -18.52 8.33
N GLY A 169 -8.56 -18.13 9.61
CA GLY A 169 -9.01 -19.03 10.67
C GLY A 169 -8.20 -20.33 10.77
N GLY A 170 -6.88 -20.26 10.58
CA GLY A 170 -5.97 -21.40 10.65
C GLY A 170 -5.77 -22.19 9.33
N LYS A 171 -6.47 -21.83 8.25
CA LYS A 171 -6.26 -22.43 6.92
C LYS A 171 -4.94 -21.99 6.27
N VAL A 172 -4.36 -20.87 6.71
CA VAL A 172 -3.02 -20.42 6.36
C VAL A 172 -2.19 -20.39 7.64
N ARG A 173 -1.07 -21.10 7.62
CA ARG A 173 -0.19 -21.23 8.79
C ARG A 173 1.25 -20.93 8.41
N ILE A 174 1.96 -20.18 9.24
CA ILE A 174 3.39 -19.92 9.07
C ILE A 174 4.16 -21.18 9.50
N LYS A 175 4.92 -21.78 8.57
CA LYS A 175 5.83 -22.88 8.86
C LYS A 175 7.22 -22.39 9.25
N GLY A 176 7.67 -21.32 8.64
CA GLY A 176 8.96 -20.71 8.91
C GLY A 176 9.08 -19.30 8.31
N PRO A 177 10.07 -18.52 8.72
CA PRO A 177 11.06 -18.77 9.78
C PRO A 177 10.48 -18.79 11.21
N GLU A 178 11.21 -19.38 12.13
CA GLU A 178 10.79 -19.47 13.55
C GLU A 178 10.63 -18.07 14.18
N GLU A 179 11.43 -17.10 13.79
CA GLU A 179 11.29 -15.72 14.25
C GLU A 179 9.93 -15.13 13.86
N THR A 180 9.51 -15.31 12.60
CA THR A 180 8.20 -14.87 12.11
C THR A 180 7.05 -15.54 12.86
N LYS A 181 7.17 -16.83 13.17
CA LYS A 181 6.20 -17.56 14.00
C LYS A 181 6.10 -16.98 15.41
N ARG A 182 7.24 -16.66 16.04
CA ARG A 182 7.28 -16.03 17.37
C ARG A 182 6.60 -14.67 17.38
N GLN A 183 6.88 -13.83 16.38
CA GLN A 183 6.26 -12.50 16.25
C GLN A 183 4.75 -12.61 16.05
N TYR A 184 4.29 -13.52 15.19
CA TYR A 184 2.87 -13.78 14.99
C TYR A 184 2.19 -14.27 16.28
N ALA A 185 2.80 -15.22 16.97
CA ALA A 185 2.28 -15.73 18.24
C ALA A 185 2.25 -14.65 19.34
N ALA A 186 3.23 -13.73 19.37
CA ALA A 186 3.24 -12.60 20.29
C ALA A 186 2.05 -11.67 20.01
N MET A 187 1.84 -11.27 18.74
CA MET A 187 0.71 -10.43 18.35
C MET A 187 -0.65 -11.02 18.78
N ILE A 188 -0.82 -12.35 18.62
CA ILE A 188 -2.07 -13.01 19.03
C ILE A 188 -2.23 -13.00 20.54
N ARG A 189 -1.17 -13.29 21.31
CA ARG A 189 -1.21 -13.26 22.79
C ARG A 189 -1.56 -11.87 23.31
N ASP A 190 -0.92 -10.83 22.75
CA ASP A 190 -1.18 -9.44 23.15
C ASP A 190 -2.64 -9.07 22.88
N ALA A 191 -3.19 -9.47 21.73
CA ALA A 191 -4.59 -9.24 21.39
C ALA A 191 -5.56 -9.98 22.34
N VAL A 192 -5.22 -11.18 22.79
CA VAL A 192 -6.05 -11.95 23.75
C VAL A 192 -5.99 -11.33 25.14
N ALA A 193 -4.81 -10.86 25.57
CA ALA A 193 -4.63 -10.22 26.88
C ALA A 193 -5.46 -8.93 27.06
N GLU A 194 -5.81 -8.25 25.96
CA GLU A 194 -6.70 -7.08 26.00
C GLU A 194 -8.19 -7.45 26.13
N LEU A 195 -8.54 -8.74 26.04
CA LEU A 195 -9.94 -9.23 26.16
C LEU A 195 -10.26 -9.75 27.57
N GLU A 196 -9.24 -9.93 28.42
CA GLU A 196 -9.34 -10.38 29.82
C GLU A 196 -9.36 -9.19 30.77
#